data_9215c190d21ca8eaf5c02a443bfa6d23
#
_entry.id   9215c190d21ca8eaf5c02a443bfa6d23
#
_cell.length_a   1.000
_cell.length_b   1.000
_cell.length_c   1.000
_cell.angle_alpha   90.00
_cell.angle_beta   90.00
_cell.angle_gamma   90.00
#
_symmetry.space_group_name_H-M   'P 1'
#
loop_
_entity.id
_entity.type
_entity.pdbx_description
1 polymer ?
#
loop_
_entity_poly.entity_id
_entity_poly.type
_entity_poly.pdbx_seq_one_letter_code
_entity_poly.pdbx_strand_id
1 'polypeptide(L)'
;QGIVLNDNRFHSTNMSLTWLKGRLSYTQMISMLGATSSYDGNIGSLDSGKLLGFHSISYDVNEWFDFSFFETVIIGNRFDICTVLPVPYMISQELTGAGDGVFMGLTFNVKPFKGLSWASEIMVDDFDVDEFFKFNFDAKYRVAARTGFIWTPEQSFFSKVILDYVFVTPYTYSHWE
;
A
#
# COMPACT_ATOMS: atom_id res chain seq x y z
N GLN A 1 0.21 11.38 0.04
CA GLN A 1 -0.10 10.47 -1.09
C GLN A 1 0.79 9.25 -0.97
N GLY A 2 0.20 8.04 -0.88
CA GLY A 2 0.92 6.77 -0.86
C GLY A 2 1.01 6.14 -2.25
N ILE A 3 1.79 5.07 -2.39
CA ILE A 3 1.88 4.27 -3.62
C ILE A 3 0.62 3.41 -3.79
N VAL A 4 0.14 2.83 -2.69
CA VAL A 4 -1.04 1.96 -2.66
C VAL A 4 -2.33 2.77 -2.52
N LEU A 5 -2.34 3.74 -1.63
CA LEU A 5 -3.49 4.59 -1.35
C LEU A 5 -3.14 6.03 -1.72
N ASN A 6 -3.72 6.55 -2.78
CA ASN A 6 -3.51 7.91 -3.24
C ASN A 6 -4.79 8.75 -3.20
N ASP A 7 -4.64 10.06 -3.31
CA ASP A 7 -5.76 11.01 -3.24
C ASP A 7 -6.49 11.20 -4.59
N ASN A 8 -6.02 10.58 -5.67
CA ASN A 8 -6.73 10.56 -6.96
C ASN A 8 -7.86 9.53 -6.87
N ARG A 9 -9.06 10.01 -6.52
CA ARG A 9 -10.18 9.15 -6.14
C ARG A 9 -11.09 8.85 -7.31
N PHE A 10 -11.26 7.57 -7.59
CA PHE A 10 -12.56 7.09 -8.03
C PHE A 10 -13.47 6.98 -6.79
N HIS A 11 -14.77 7.24 -6.96
CA HIS A 11 -15.71 7.08 -5.86
C HIS A 11 -15.67 5.65 -5.33
N SER A 12 -15.25 5.47 -4.09
CA SER A 12 -15.24 4.18 -3.41
C SER A 12 -15.93 4.32 -2.06
N THR A 13 -16.67 3.28 -1.67
CA THR A 13 -17.19 3.17 -0.30
C THR A 13 -16.14 2.44 0.53
N ASN A 14 -15.71 3.03 1.63
CA ASN A 14 -14.74 2.42 2.50
C ASN A 14 -15.20 2.45 3.96
N MET A 15 -14.75 1.47 4.71
CA MET A 15 -14.88 1.39 6.15
C MET A 15 -13.50 1.11 6.74
N SER A 16 -13.11 1.84 7.76
CA SER A 16 -11.84 1.63 8.45
C SER A 16 -12.04 1.59 9.96
N LEU A 17 -11.24 0.74 10.61
CA LEU A 17 -11.14 0.63 12.06
C LEU A 17 -9.68 0.80 12.44
N THR A 18 -9.40 1.71 13.36
CA THR A 18 -8.06 1.88 13.91
C THR A 18 -8.10 1.63 15.41
N TRP A 19 -7.24 0.74 15.85
CA TRP A 19 -7.00 0.46 17.27
C TRP A 19 -5.64 1.05 17.68
N LEU A 20 -5.62 1.70 18.84
CA LEU A 20 -4.45 2.42 19.36
C LEU A 20 -4.14 1.92 20.78
N LYS A 21 -2.88 1.59 21.02
CA LYS A 21 -2.38 1.27 22.36
C LYS A 21 -0.95 1.79 22.55
N GLY A 22 -0.83 2.89 23.27
CA GLY A 22 0.45 3.55 23.47
C GLY A 22 1.05 4.03 22.16
N ARG A 23 2.20 3.47 21.79
CA ARG A 23 2.93 3.78 20.57
C ARG A 23 2.60 2.85 19.40
N LEU A 24 1.75 1.86 19.64
CA LEU A 24 1.34 0.88 18.62
C LEU A 24 -0.04 1.25 18.09
N SER A 25 -0.20 1.23 16.79
CA SER A 25 -1.49 1.30 16.13
C SER A 25 -1.67 0.17 15.13
N TYR A 26 -2.90 -0.32 15.05
CA TYR A 26 -3.34 -1.26 14.02
C TYR A 26 -4.52 -0.65 13.29
N THR A 27 -4.43 -0.60 11.97
CA THR A 27 -5.52 -0.11 11.11
C THR A 27 -5.95 -1.21 10.16
N GLN A 28 -7.25 -1.42 10.09
CA GLN A 28 -7.91 -2.27 9.10
C GLN A 28 -8.84 -1.42 8.26
N MET A 29 -8.82 -1.58 6.94
CA MET A 29 -9.71 -0.89 6.02
C MET A 29 -10.21 -1.85 4.95
N ILE A 30 -11.46 -1.70 4.60
CA ILE A 30 -12.10 -2.36 3.47
C ILE A 30 -12.64 -1.27 2.55
N SER A 31 -12.37 -1.39 1.27
CA SER A 31 -12.87 -0.47 0.26
C SER A 31 -13.51 -1.23 -0.89
N MET A 32 -14.74 -0.84 -1.25
CA MET A 32 -15.39 -1.31 -2.46
C MET A 32 -14.95 -0.44 -3.62
N LEU A 33 -14.18 -1.00 -4.54
CA LEU A 33 -13.75 -0.34 -5.76
C LEU A 33 -14.87 -0.48 -6.79
N GLY A 34 -15.22 0.64 -7.43
CA GLY A 34 -16.24 0.65 -8.49
C GLY A 34 -15.82 -0.21 -9.68
N ALA A 35 -16.82 -0.73 -10.40
CA ALA A 35 -16.58 -1.41 -11.66
C ALA A 35 -15.94 -0.43 -12.66
N THR A 36 -14.88 -0.86 -13.34
CA THR A 36 -14.25 -0.11 -14.42
C THR A 36 -14.72 -0.68 -15.75
N SER A 37 -15.06 0.18 -16.72
CA SER A 37 -15.28 -0.27 -18.09
C SER A 37 -13.91 -0.56 -18.71
N SER A 38 -13.64 -1.82 -19.06
CA SER A 38 -12.49 -2.13 -19.90
C SER A 38 -12.75 -1.56 -21.30
N TYR A 39 -11.81 -0.75 -21.80
CA TYR A 39 -11.88 -0.18 -23.15
C TYR A 39 -11.35 -1.18 -24.17
N ASP A 40 -12.02 -2.32 -24.28
CA ASP A 40 -11.65 -3.40 -25.22
C ASP A 40 -12.53 -3.40 -26.48
N GLY A 41 -13.07 -2.24 -26.86
CA GLY A 41 -13.88 -2.12 -28.07
C GLY A 41 -15.23 -2.85 -28.05
N ASN A 42 -15.49 -3.68 -27.08
CA ASN A 42 -16.78 -4.29 -26.82
C ASN A 42 -17.54 -3.44 -25.81
N ILE A 43 -18.43 -2.61 -26.29
CA ILE A 43 -19.38 -1.84 -25.51
C ILE A 43 -20.25 -2.84 -24.75
N GLY A 44 -19.94 -3.11 -23.47
CA GLY A 44 -20.81 -3.93 -22.62
C GLY A 44 -20.16 -4.84 -21.59
N SER A 45 -18.85 -5.04 -21.54
CA SER A 45 -18.20 -5.72 -20.43
C SER A 45 -17.81 -4.73 -19.33
N LEU A 46 -18.64 -4.63 -18.30
CA LEU A 46 -18.25 -4.01 -17.04
C LEU A 46 -17.41 -5.03 -16.28
N ASP A 47 -16.15 -4.69 -16.02
CA ASP A 47 -15.39 -5.45 -15.04
C ASP A 47 -16.13 -5.40 -13.70
N SER A 48 -16.31 -6.57 -13.11
CA SER A 48 -16.98 -6.70 -11.82
C SER A 48 -16.30 -5.85 -10.76
N GLY A 49 -17.07 -5.32 -9.82
CA GLY A 49 -16.54 -4.56 -8.69
C GLY A 49 -15.48 -5.37 -7.94
N LYS A 50 -14.42 -4.70 -7.48
CA LYS A 50 -13.33 -5.30 -6.72
C LYS A 50 -13.44 -4.87 -5.25
N LEU A 51 -13.00 -5.73 -4.35
CA LEU A 51 -12.85 -5.44 -2.94
C LEU A 51 -11.36 -5.25 -2.64
N LEU A 52 -11.01 -4.14 -2.00
CA LEU A 52 -9.67 -3.90 -1.48
C LEU A 52 -9.70 -4.08 0.02
N GLY A 53 -8.92 -5.03 0.52
CA GLY A 53 -8.57 -5.16 1.92
C GLY A 53 -7.22 -4.52 2.18
N PHE A 54 -7.10 -3.77 3.26
CA PHE A 54 -5.84 -3.16 3.70
C PHE A 54 -5.74 -3.27 5.20
N HIS A 55 -4.57 -3.64 5.69
CA HIS A 55 -4.25 -3.49 7.10
C HIS A 55 -2.80 -3.02 7.29
N SER A 56 -2.57 -2.35 8.40
CA SER A 56 -1.24 -1.89 8.78
C SER A 56 -1.01 -1.95 10.27
N ILE A 57 0.22 -2.22 10.64
CA ILE A 57 0.73 -2.10 12.00
C ILE A 57 1.76 -0.98 11.99
N SER A 58 1.54 0.05 12.79
CA SER A 58 2.43 1.19 12.90
C SER A 58 2.99 1.31 14.31
N TYR A 59 4.23 1.72 14.41
CA TYR A 59 4.90 1.92 15.68
C TYR A 59 5.65 3.27 15.71
N ASP A 60 5.26 4.12 16.66
CA ASP A 60 5.92 5.38 16.95
C ASP A 60 7.15 5.13 17.84
N VAL A 61 8.34 5.08 17.23
CA VAL A 61 9.59 4.87 17.98
C VAL A 61 9.83 6.05 18.92
N ASN A 62 9.64 7.27 18.41
CA ASN A 62 9.75 8.53 19.15
C ASN A 62 9.07 9.67 18.38
N GLU A 63 9.20 10.92 18.84
CA GLU A 63 8.55 12.10 18.25
C GLU A 63 9.03 12.44 16.83
N TRP A 64 10.20 11.93 16.43
CA TRP A 64 10.79 12.24 15.14
C TRP A 64 10.87 11.05 14.19
N PHE A 65 10.52 9.82 14.63
CA PHE A 65 10.58 8.62 13.81
C PHE A 65 9.43 7.66 14.09
N ASP A 66 8.70 7.30 13.05
CA ASP A 66 7.72 6.22 13.02
C ASP A 66 7.92 5.33 11.81
N PHE A 67 7.46 4.10 11.92
CA PHE A 67 7.41 3.17 10.81
C PHE A 67 6.14 2.33 10.84
N SER A 68 5.74 1.83 9.67
CA SER A 68 4.59 0.93 9.54
C SER A 68 4.91 -0.19 8.58
N PHE A 69 4.40 -1.37 8.90
CA PHE A 69 4.23 -2.47 7.95
C PHE A 69 2.78 -2.50 7.49
N PHE A 70 2.54 -2.70 6.22
CA PHE A 70 1.20 -2.83 5.67
C PHE A 70 1.11 -4.00 4.70
N GLU A 71 -0.10 -4.52 4.58
CA GLU A 71 -0.50 -5.52 3.61
C GLU A 71 -1.81 -5.10 2.96
N THR A 72 -1.94 -5.36 1.66
CA THR A 72 -3.12 -5.06 0.86
C THR A 72 -3.46 -6.24 -0.01
N VAL A 73 -4.74 -6.55 -0.12
CA VAL A 73 -5.26 -7.56 -1.06
C VAL A 73 -6.34 -6.95 -1.94
N ILE A 74 -6.32 -7.29 -3.24
CA ILE A 74 -7.38 -6.94 -4.18
C ILE A 74 -8.08 -8.22 -4.61
N ILE A 75 -9.35 -8.33 -4.24
CA ILE A 75 -10.19 -9.51 -4.50
C ILE A 75 -11.22 -9.16 -5.56
N GLY A 76 -11.27 -9.96 -6.63
CA GLY A 76 -12.28 -9.80 -7.68
C GLY A 76 -13.57 -10.54 -7.35
N ASN A 77 -14.69 -9.89 -7.59
CA ASN A 77 -16.04 -10.47 -7.70
C ASN A 77 -16.52 -11.40 -6.56
N ARG A 78 -15.90 -11.35 -5.38
CA ARG A 78 -16.35 -12.11 -4.20
C ARG A 78 -16.11 -11.32 -2.92
N PHE A 79 -16.82 -11.67 -1.87
CA PHE A 79 -16.53 -11.24 -0.52
C PHE A 79 -15.73 -12.34 0.17
N ASP A 80 -14.57 -11.98 0.72
CA ASP A 80 -13.76 -12.86 1.53
C ASP A 80 -13.71 -12.35 2.96
N ILE A 81 -14.09 -13.20 3.92
CA ILE A 81 -14.11 -12.84 5.34
C ILE A 81 -12.71 -12.50 5.85
N CYS A 82 -11.66 -13.04 5.24
CA CYS A 82 -10.28 -12.75 5.61
C CYS A 82 -9.94 -11.25 5.46
N THR A 83 -10.65 -10.51 4.58
CA THR A 83 -10.48 -9.05 4.47
C THR A 83 -10.92 -8.29 5.71
N VAL A 84 -11.77 -8.89 6.55
CA VAL A 84 -12.30 -8.29 7.78
C VAL A 84 -11.51 -8.72 9.01
N LEU A 85 -10.88 -9.90 8.94
CA LEU A 85 -10.13 -10.45 10.07
C LEU A 85 -8.72 -9.89 10.12
N PRO A 86 -8.15 -9.69 11.31
CA PRO A 86 -6.77 -9.23 11.47
C PRO A 86 -5.76 -10.38 11.24
N VAL A 87 -5.87 -11.03 10.09
CA VAL A 87 -5.01 -12.15 9.67
C VAL A 87 -4.19 -11.69 8.47
N PRO A 88 -2.89 -12.01 8.40
CA PRO A 88 -2.08 -11.69 7.24
C PRO A 88 -2.69 -12.26 5.94
N TYR A 89 -2.87 -11.40 4.94
CA TYR A 89 -3.53 -11.78 3.70
C TYR A 89 -2.73 -12.83 2.93
N MET A 90 -1.41 -12.74 2.95
CA MET A 90 -0.54 -13.72 2.32
C MET A 90 -0.78 -15.13 2.86
N ILE A 91 -0.86 -15.28 4.20
CA ILE A 91 -1.15 -16.56 4.85
C ILE A 91 -2.56 -17.05 4.52
N SER A 92 -3.54 -16.15 4.52
CA SER A 92 -4.92 -16.53 4.22
C SER A 92 -5.09 -17.00 2.79
N GLN A 93 -4.39 -16.40 1.84
CA GLN A 93 -4.41 -16.78 0.43
C GLN A 93 -3.74 -18.13 0.17
N GLU A 94 -2.60 -18.38 0.79
CA GLU A 94 -1.94 -19.68 0.73
C GLU A 94 -2.86 -20.81 1.23
N LEU A 95 -3.57 -20.59 2.35
CA LEU A 95 -4.50 -21.56 2.92
C LEU A 95 -5.74 -21.80 2.07
N THR A 96 -6.22 -20.78 1.36
CA THR A 96 -7.43 -20.86 0.54
C THR A 96 -7.16 -21.22 -0.92
N GLY A 97 -5.89 -21.19 -1.36
CA GLY A 97 -5.49 -21.38 -2.75
C GLY A 97 -6.01 -20.29 -3.68
N ALA A 98 -6.32 -19.12 -3.14
CA ALA A 98 -6.83 -17.99 -3.91
C ALA A 98 -5.67 -17.24 -4.57
N GLY A 99 -5.77 -17.00 -5.87
CA GLY A 99 -4.76 -16.28 -6.66
C GLY A 99 -4.98 -14.78 -6.72
N ASP A 100 -5.43 -14.15 -5.61
CA ASP A 100 -5.63 -12.70 -5.57
C ASP A 100 -4.31 -11.94 -5.45
N GLY A 101 -4.25 -10.70 -5.93
CA GLY A 101 -3.06 -9.86 -5.81
C GLY A 101 -2.84 -9.39 -4.37
N VAL A 102 -1.75 -9.82 -3.75
CA VAL A 102 -1.33 -9.35 -2.43
C VAL A 102 -0.11 -8.46 -2.56
N PHE A 103 -0.18 -7.30 -1.97
CA PHE A 103 0.91 -6.34 -1.89
C PHE A 103 1.29 -6.16 -0.43
N MET A 104 2.57 -6.10 -0.14
CA MET A 104 3.05 -5.76 1.19
C MET A 104 4.11 -4.68 1.13
N GLY A 105 4.27 -3.94 2.20
CA GLY A 105 5.26 -2.89 2.21
C GLY A 105 5.56 -2.31 3.57
N LEU A 106 6.50 -1.39 3.55
CA LEU A 106 6.96 -0.64 4.70
C LEU A 106 6.84 0.85 4.42
N THR A 107 6.38 1.59 5.40
CA THR A 107 6.47 3.05 5.40
C THR A 107 7.32 3.50 6.56
N PHE A 108 8.02 4.59 6.39
CA PHE A 108 8.69 5.28 7.48
C PHE A 108 8.64 6.79 7.30
N ASN A 109 8.49 7.48 8.42
CA ASN A 109 8.49 8.92 8.47
C ASN A 109 9.56 9.38 9.45
N VAL A 110 10.35 10.35 9.02
CA VAL A 110 11.45 10.92 9.80
C VAL A 110 11.30 12.43 9.82
N LYS A 111 11.35 13.02 11.01
CA LYS A 111 11.35 14.47 11.24
C LYS A 111 12.65 14.86 11.97
N PRO A 112 13.80 14.89 11.26
CA PRO A 112 15.11 15.00 11.90
C PRO A 112 15.33 16.33 12.63
N PHE A 113 14.65 17.37 12.19
CA PHE A 113 14.62 18.69 12.81
C PHE A 113 13.38 19.47 12.41
N LYS A 114 13.11 20.56 13.13
CA LYS A 114 11.94 21.41 12.90
C LYS A 114 11.92 21.93 11.46
N GLY A 115 10.79 21.75 10.80
CA GLY A 115 10.58 22.18 9.41
C GLY A 115 11.00 21.17 8.33
N LEU A 116 11.70 20.08 8.65
CA LEU A 116 11.99 19.01 7.69
C LEU A 116 11.20 17.74 8.03
N SER A 117 10.51 17.21 7.03
CA SER A 117 9.83 15.92 7.08
C SER A 117 10.27 15.08 5.89
N TRP A 118 10.63 13.85 6.13
CA TRP A 118 10.98 12.85 5.14
C TRP A 118 10.06 11.64 5.31
N ALA A 119 9.37 11.27 4.25
CA ALA A 119 8.50 10.11 4.20
C ALA A 119 8.94 9.17 3.07
N SER A 120 8.99 7.89 3.34
CA SER A 120 9.28 6.87 2.33
C SER A 120 8.35 5.69 2.48
N GLU A 121 8.06 5.09 1.35
CA GLU A 121 7.22 3.90 1.21
C GLU A 121 7.89 2.95 0.21
N ILE A 122 7.98 1.68 0.59
CA ILE A 122 8.45 0.61 -0.29
C ILE A 122 7.37 -0.45 -0.29
N MET A 123 6.98 -0.89 -1.47
CA MET A 123 5.98 -1.92 -1.68
C MET A 123 6.55 -3.00 -2.59
N VAL A 124 6.25 -4.24 -2.25
CA VAL A 124 6.56 -5.42 -3.07
C VAL A 124 5.25 -6.09 -3.45
N ASP A 125 5.13 -6.38 -4.73
CA ASP A 125 4.06 -7.17 -5.33
C ASP A 125 4.62 -8.55 -5.63
N ASP A 126 3.85 -9.59 -5.33
CA ASP A 126 4.21 -10.98 -5.61
C ASP A 126 5.52 -11.42 -4.91
N PHE A 127 5.51 -11.36 -3.58
CA PHE A 127 6.68 -11.64 -2.74
C PHE A 127 6.80 -13.14 -2.45
N ASP A 128 7.86 -13.76 -2.97
CA ASP A 128 8.24 -15.13 -2.61
C ASP A 128 9.23 -15.09 -1.42
N VAL A 129 8.76 -15.53 -0.25
CA VAL A 129 9.53 -15.54 1.00
C VAL A 129 10.74 -16.46 0.89
N ASP A 130 10.61 -17.62 0.24
CA ASP A 130 11.67 -18.61 0.12
C ASP A 130 12.80 -18.13 -0.79
N GLU A 131 12.47 -17.46 -1.89
CA GLU A 131 13.46 -16.88 -2.79
C GLU A 131 14.16 -15.66 -2.17
N PHE A 132 13.43 -14.87 -1.39
CA PHE A 132 14.01 -13.74 -0.68
C PHE A 132 15.09 -14.15 0.32
N PHE A 133 14.84 -15.17 1.13
CA PHE A 133 15.84 -15.67 2.09
C PHE A 133 17.02 -16.38 1.43
N LYS A 134 16.86 -16.87 0.20
CA LYS A 134 17.96 -17.41 -0.61
C LYS A 134 18.79 -16.33 -1.32
N PHE A 135 18.44 -15.05 -1.15
CA PHE A 135 19.06 -13.92 -1.87
C PHE A 135 19.06 -14.10 -3.38
N ASN A 136 18.07 -14.81 -3.91
CA ASN A 136 17.90 -15.00 -5.33
C ASN A 136 17.07 -13.83 -5.89
N PHE A 137 17.77 -12.75 -6.28
CA PHE A 137 17.13 -11.55 -6.84
C PHE A 137 16.96 -11.65 -8.36
N ASP A 138 16.54 -12.80 -8.87
CA ASP A 138 16.18 -12.92 -10.28
C ASP A 138 15.00 -11.99 -10.60
N ALA A 139 14.97 -11.48 -11.83
CA ALA A 139 14.21 -10.31 -12.33
C ALA A 139 12.68 -10.31 -12.15
N LYS A 140 12.13 -11.10 -11.24
CA LYS A 140 10.69 -11.26 -11.00
C LYS A 140 10.13 -10.34 -9.92
N TYR A 141 10.98 -9.69 -9.13
CA TYR A 141 10.49 -8.82 -8.06
C TYR A 141 9.85 -7.56 -8.63
N ARG A 142 8.58 -7.42 -8.33
CA ARG A 142 7.78 -6.25 -8.65
C ARG A 142 7.81 -5.31 -7.46
N VAL A 143 8.59 -4.24 -7.57
CA VAL A 143 8.83 -3.30 -6.48
C VAL A 143 8.39 -1.91 -6.88
N ALA A 144 7.69 -1.24 -6.00
CA ALA A 144 7.45 0.18 -6.09
C ALA A 144 8.01 0.86 -4.85
N ALA A 145 8.66 1.99 -5.03
CA ALA A 145 9.20 2.79 -3.94
C ALA A 145 8.90 4.27 -4.17
N ARG A 146 8.63 4.96 -3.08
CA ARG A 146 8.44 6.41 -3.08
C ARG A 146 9.23 7.00 -1.93
N THR A 147 9.86 8.14 -2.18
CA THR A 147 10.49 8.94 -1.14
C THR A 147 10.20 10.41 -1.36
N GLY A 148 9.83 11.12 -0.30
CA GLY A 148 9.45 12.52 -0.38
C GLY A 148 10.01 13.31 0.79
N PHE A 149 10.49 14.51 0.49
CA PHE A 149 10.98 15.48 1.46
C PHE A 149 10.11 16.72 1.40
N ILE A 150 9.71 17.21 2.56
CA ILE A 150 9.01 18.48 2.72
C ILE A 150 9.84 19.33 3.67
N TRP A 151 10.29 20.46 3.18
CA TRP A 151 11.05 21.43 3.97
C TRP A 151 10.32 22.76 4.02
N THR A 152 10.06 23.23 5.25
CA THR A 152 9.41 24.51 5.55
C THR A 152 10.35 25.36 6.41
N PRO A 153 11.28 26.11 5.80
CA PRO A 153 12.23 26.93 6.55
C PRO A 153 11.55 28.11 7.25
N GLU A 154 11.95 28.40 8.50
CA GLU A 154 11.32 29.46 9.29
C GLU A 154 11.64 30.88 8.77
N GLN A 155 12.81 31.08 8.18
CA GLN A 155 13.26 32.36 7.64
C GLN A 155 13.96 32.17 6.28
N SER A 156 13.18 32.13 5.23
CA SER A 156 13.69 31.94 3.87
C SER A 156 12.80 32.61 2.85
N PHE A 157 13.34 32.89 1.67
CA PHE A 157 12.58 33.30 0.50
C PHE A 157 11.52 32.23 0.10
N PHE A 158 11.82 30.97 0.37
CA PHE A 158 10.88 29.87 0.09
C PHE A 158 10.02 29.59 1.30
N SER A 159 8.70 29.58 1.13
CA SER A 159 7.75 29.16 2.16
C SER A 159 7.73 27.65 2.36
N LYS A 160 7.96 26.89 1.28
CA LYS A 160 7.93 25.42 1.27
C LYS A 160 8.69 24.88 0.07
N VAL A 161 9.48 23.85 0.28
CA VAL A 161 10.11 23.05 -0.78
C VAL A 161 9.62 21.61 -0.66
N ILE A 162 9.18 21.01 -1.76
CA ILE A 162 8.76 19.63 -1.83
C ILE A 162 9.59 18.94 -2.91
N LEU A 163 10.24 17.84 -2.53
CA LEU A 163 10.89 16.91 -3.44
C LEU A 163 10.20 15.56 -3.29
N ASP A 164 9.76 14.99 -4.38
CA ASP A 164 9.08 13.70 -4.41
C ASP A 164 9.66 12.85 -5.55
N TYR A 165 10.02 11.62 -5.23
CA TYR A 165 10.56 10.67 -6.17
C TYR A 165 9.81 9.36 -6.07
N VAL A 166 9.38 8.82 -7.22
CA VAL A 166 8.68 7.54 -7.33
C VAL A 166 9.45 6.65 -8.30
N PHE A 167 9.68 5.43 -7.88
CA PHE A 167 10.28 4.37 -8.67
C PHE A 167 9.32 3.18 -8.71
N VAL A 168 9.09 2.63 -9.88
CA VAL A 168 8.24 1.46 -10.09
C VAL A 168 8.91 0.56 -11.11
N THR A 169 9.06 -0.72 -10.77
CA THR A 169 9.59 -1.70 -11.74
C THR A 169 8.53 -2.06 -12.78
N PRO A 170 8.93 -2.50 -13.98
CA PRO A 170 8.01 -3.01 -14.98
C PRO A 170 7.14 -4.14 -14.41
N TYR A 171 5.88 -4.17 -14.83
CA TYR A 171 4.88 -5.18 -14.45
C TYR A 171 4.41 -5.15 -12.98
N THR A 172 4.88 -4.23 -12.15
CA THR A 172 4.27 -3.95 -10.84
C THR A 172 2.80 -3.56 -11.09
N TYR A 173 1.88 -4.10 -10.32
CA TYR A 173 0.41 -3.98 -10.46
C TYR A 173 -0.20 -4.72 -11.68
N SER A 174 0.55 -5.50 -12.44
CA SER A 174 0.00 -6.30 -13.53
C SER A 174 -0.20 -7.75 -13.08
N HIS A 175 -1.44 -8.18 -12.98
CA HIS A 175 -1.81 -9.58 -12.83
C HIS A 175 -2.36 -10.07 -14.17
N TRP A 176 -1.80 -11.15 -14.68
CA TRP A 176 -2.32 -11.83 -15.85
C TRP A 176 -3.47 -12.71 -15.37
N GLU A 177 -4.69 -12.39 -15.79
CA GLU A 177 -5.84 -13.28 -15.68
C GLU A 177 -5.81 -14.35 -16.79
#